data_ac2f296d1a8eb3e89183db635c8cd173
#
_entry.id   ac2f296d1a8eb3e89183db635c8cd173
#
_cell.length_a   1.000
_cell.length_b   1.000
_cell.length_c   1.000
_cell.angle_alpha   90.00
_cell.angle_beta   90.00
_cell.angle_gamma   90.00
#
_symmetry.space_group_name_H-M   'P 1'
#
loop_
_entity.id
_entity.type
_entity.pdbx_description
1 polymer ?
#
loop_
_entity_poly.entity_id
_entity_poly.type
_entity_poly.pdbx_seq_one_letter_code
_entity_poly.pdbx_strand_id
1 'polypeptide(L)'
;LKSLLKADVTQEQFVENNIKSSQKVGPTIADDIKTGAIWAVIVALFGISLYILIRFSDIAFSIGAMASLFHDVIIILGAYSLLYSIMPFSMEMDQSFIAAILTYVGFSVNDTVVIFDRIRENIGLYPKRSREDIMNESLNETLSRTFSTSASVLVVMIAIFVWGGETIRGFIFALLIGTILGVYSTLFVAVPIAHDIVLKKKKKKELASAKTAATEKKIIFYTFYKA
;
A
#
# COMPACT_ATOMS: atom_id res chain seq x y z
N LEU A 1 -22.68 8.32 -37.63
CA LEU A 1 -21.28 8.19 -38.09
C LEU A 1 -21.13 8.60 -39.56
N LYS A 2 -22.01 8.14 -40.46
CA LYS A 2 -21.97 8.50 -41.91
C LYS A 2 -22.11 10.00 -42.20
N SER A 3 -22.70 10.77 -41.28
CA SER A 3 -22.87 12.24 -41.48
C SER A 3 -21.63 13.06 -41.06
N LEU A 4 -20.65 12.47 -40.39
CA LEU A 4 -19.39 13.08 -39.96
C LEU A 4 -18.22 12.75 -40.91
N LEU A 5 -18.41 11.77 -41.78
CA LEU A 5 -17.44 11.37 -42.78
C LEU A 5 -17.72 12.15 -44.11
N LYS A 6 -16.74 12.91 -44.60
CA LYS A 6 -16.75 13.38 -45.99
C LYS A 6 -16.91 12.15 -46.88
N ALA A 7 -17.82 12.20 -47.83
CA ALA A 7 -18.48 11.09 -48.51
C ALA A 7 -17.63 10.03 -49.24
N ASP A 8 -16.31 10.12 -49.24
CA ASP A 8 -15.42 9.28 -50.05
C ASP A 8 -14.38 8.43 -49.29
N VAL A 9 -14.52 8.28 -47.96
CA VAL A 9 -13.57 7.46 -47.19
C VAL A 9 -14.18 6.08 -46.98
N THR A 10 -13.53 5.04 -47.51
CA THR A 10 -13.90 3.64 -47.23
C THR A 10 -13.70 3.31 -45.78
N GLN A 11 -14.47 2.36 -45.26
CA GLN A 11 -14.40 1.92 -43.86
C GLN A 11 -12.99 1.44 -43.46
N GLU A 12 -12.26 0.82 -44.38
CA GLU A 12 -10.87 0.41 -44.21
C GLU A 12 -9.91 1.60 -44.06
N GLN A 13 -10.03 2.59 -44.90
CA GLN A 13 -9.22 3.82 -44.82
C GLN A 13 -9.51 4.64 -43.57
N PHE A 14 -10.76 4.61 -43.07
CA PHE A 14 -11.13 5.26 -41.82
C PHE A 14 -10.50 4.55 -40.63
N VAL A 15 -10.52 3.21 -40.61
CA VAL A 15 -9.92 2.40 -39.58
C VAL A 15 -8.41 2.60 -39.54
N GLU A 16 -7.76 2.58 -40.70
CA GLU A 16 -6.31 2.71 -40.83
C GLU A 16 -5.77 4.11 -40.42
N ASN A 17 -6.50 5.16 -40.76
CA ASN A 17 -6.04 6.53 -40.53
C ASN A 17 -6.53 7.17 -39.21
N ASN A 18 -7.64 6.69 -38.64
CA ASN A 18 -8.28 7.34 -37.49
C ASN A 18 -8.40 6.47 -36.23
N ILE A 19 -8.22 5.16 -36.35
CA ILE A 19 -8.26 4.26 -35.19
C ILE A 19 -6.85 3.81 -34.85
N LYS A 20 -6.22 4.49 -33.91
CA LYS A 20 -4.86 4.17 -33.44
C LYS A 20 -4.76 2.87 -32.65
N SER A 21 -5.82 2.49 -31.97
CA SER A 21 -5.96 1.16 -31.35
C SER A 21 -7.43 0.85 -31.10
N SER A 22 -7.84 -0.39 -31.32
CA SER A 22 -9.17 -0.88 -30.95
C SER A 22 -8.99 -2.23 -30.28
N GLN A 23 -9.10 -2.26 -28.97
CA GLN A 23 -9.15 -3.51 -28.19
C GLN A 23 -10.61 -3.80 -27.82
N LYS A 24 -11.23 -4.75 -28.51
CA LYS A 24 -12.53 -5.29 -28.12
C LYS A 24 -12.31 -6.57 -27.32
N VAL A 25 -12.53 -6.49 -26.02
CA VAL A 25 -12.53 -7.65 -25.14
C VAL A 25 -13.94 -8.19 -25.04
N GLY A 26 -14.14 -9.47 -25.34
CA GLY A 26 -15.44 -10.12 -25.16
C GLY A 26 -15.86 -10.16 -23.68
N PRO A 27 -17.17 -10.20 -23.37
CA PRO A 27 -17.66 -10.21 -21.98
C PRO A 27 -17.03 -11.30 -21.11
N THR A 28 -16.86 -12.50 -21.64
CA THR A 28 -16.23 -13.63 -20.94
C THR A 28 -14.77 -13.35 -20.56
N ILE A 29 -14.00 -12.78 -21.49
CA ILE A 29 -12.59 -12.45 -21.25
C ILE A 29 -12.47 -11.29 -20.22
N ALA A 30 -13.41 -10.34 -20.27
CA ALA A 30 -13.45 -9.24 -19.30
C ALA A 30 -13.72 -9.75 -17.88
N ASP A 31 -14.62 -10.71 -17.72
CA ASP A 31 -14.93 -11.34 -16.42
C ASP A 31 -13.76 -12.19 -15.91
N ASP A 32 -13.06 -12.92 -16.77
CA ASP A 32 -11.87 -13.68 -16.42
C ASP A 32 -10.73 -12.75 -15.96
N ILE A 33 -10.49 -11.64 -16.66
CA ILE A 33 -9.50 -10.63 -16.28
C ILE A 33 -9.86 -10.03 -14.93
N LYS A 34 -11.11 -9.65 -14.69
CA LYS A 34 -11.59 -9.08 -13.44
C LYS A 34 -11.39 -10.05 -12.26
N THR A 35 -11.79 -11.30 -12.45
CA THR A 35 -11.65 -12.33 -11.41
C THR A 35 -10.18 -12.63 -11.14
N GLY A 36 -9.37 -12.77 -12.18
CA GLY A 36 -7.93 -12.94 -12.07
C GLY A 36 -7.23 -11.78 -11.34
N ALA A 37 -7.65 -10.53 -11.61
CA ALA A 37 -7.16 -9.34 -10.95
C ALA A 37 -7.41 -9.35 -9.43
N ILE A 38 -8.64 -9.67 -9.03
CA ILE A 38 -9.01 -9.74 -7.61
C ILE A 38 -8.15 -10.78 -6.90
N TRP A 39 -8.01 -11.98 -7.46
CA TRP A 39 -7.17 -13.01 -6.90
C TRP A 39 -5.69 -12.61 -6.86
N ALA A 40 -5.17 -11.98 -7.90
CA ALA A 40 -3.79 -11.51 -7.94
C ALA A 40 -3.49 -10.51 -6.82
N VAL A 41 -4.38 -9.54 -6.59
CA VAL A 41 -4.24 -8.57 -5.49
C VAL A 41 -4.33 -9.25 -4.13
N ILE A 42 -5.30 -10.15 -3.92
CA ILE A 42 -5.44 -10.89 -2.65
C ILE A 42 -4.19 -11.71 -2.36
N VAL A 43 -3.70 -12.48 -3.33
CA VAL A 43 -2.50 -13.32 -3.17
C VAL A 43 -1.26 -12.45 -2.92
N ALA A 44 -1.12 -11.33 -3.62
CA ALA A 44 -0.02 -10.39 -3.40
C ALA A 44 -0.04 -9.80 -1.98
N LEU A 45 -1.19 -9.29 -1.53
CA LEU A 45 -1.34 -8.75 -0.17
C LEU A 45 -1.09 -9.80 0.90
N PHE A 46 -1.59 -11.02 0.71
CA PHE A 46 -1.33 -12.14 1.63
C PHE A 46 0.15 -12.52 1.66
N GLY A 47 0.79 -12.68 0.51
CA GLY A 47 2.21 -13.00 0.40
C GLY A 47 3.11 -11.95 1.05
N ILE A 48 2.79 -10.67 0.85
CA ILE A 48 3.50 -9.55 1.47
C ILE A 48 3.30 -9.55 2.99
N SER A 49 2.08 -9.80 3.46
CA SER A 49 1.80 -9.89 4.90
C SER A 49 2.57 -11.00 5.56
N LEU A 50 2.63 -12.16 4.92
CA LEU A 50 3.40 -13.30 5.39
C LEU A 50 4.91 -12.99 5.40
N TYR A 51 5.42 -12.36 4.34
CA TYR A 51 6.81 -11.90 4.28
C TYR A 51 7.14 -10.95 5.44
N ILE A 52 6.32 -9.93 5.69
CA ILE A 52 6.54 -8.98 6.78
C ILE A 52 6.45 -9.67 8.14
N LEU A 53 5.50 -10.60 8.32
CA LEU A 53 5.35 -11.36 9.55
C LEU A 53 6.61 -12.19 9.86
N ILE A 54 7.15 -12.89 8.87
CA ILE A 54 8.39 -13.67 8.99
C ILE A 54 9.57 -12.74 9.24
N ARG A 55 9.66 -11.62 8.51
CA ARG A 55 10.79 -10.69 8.57
C ARG A 55 10.89 -9.98 9.93
N PHE A 56 9.76 -9.58 10.52
CA PHE A 56 9.74 -8.80 11.76
C PHE A 56 9.35 -9.61 12.99
N SER A 57 8.84 -10.83 12.85
CA SER A 57 8.39 -11.71 13.92
C SER A 57 7.40 -11.05 14.90
N ASP A 58 6.78 -9.94 14.54
CA ASP A 58 5.73 -9.25 15.29
C ASP A 58 4.54 -8.90 14.41
N ILE A 59 3.38 -9.43 14.79
CA ILE A 59 2.10 -9.26 14.11
C ILE A 59 1.73 -7.76 13.97
N ALA A 60 2.19 -6.90 14.88
CA ALA A 60 1.87 -5.47 14.84
C ALA A 60 2.35 -4.80 13.56
N PHE A 61 3.58 -5.09 13.11
CA PHE A 61 4.14 -4.55 11.88
C PHE A 61 3.42 -5.11 10.63
N SER A 62 3.08 -6.40 10.65
CA SER A 62 2.33 -7.01 9.54
C SER A 62 0.94 -6.39 9.39
N ILE A 63 0.21 -6.19 10.48
CA ILE A 63 -1.12 -5.56 10.44
C ILE A 63 -1.02 -4.08 9.99
N GLY A 64 -0.03 -3.34 10.49
CA GLY A 64 0.19 -1.95 10.08
C GLY A 64 0.45 -1.82 8.58
N ALA A 65 1.33 -2.66 8.03
CA ALA A 65 1.62 -2.68 6.60
C ALA A 65 0.41 -3.11 5.75
N MET A 66 -0.32 -4.16 6.17
CA MET A 66 -1.54 -4.57 5.47
C MET A 66 -2.58 -3.46 5.42
N ALA A 67 -2.80 -2.78 6.56
CA ALA A 67 -3.77 -1.71 6.65
C ALA A 67 -3.42 -0.54 5.72
N SER A 68 -2.14 -0.15 5.63
CA SER A 68 -1.70 0.89 4.70
C SER A 68 -1.86 0.49 3.24
N LEU A 69 -1.47 -0.73 2.87
CA LEU A 69 -1.62 -1.21 1.50
C LEU A 69 -3.10 -1.29 1.07
N PHE A 70 -3.95 -1.80 1.95
CA PHE A 70 -5.38 -1.87 1.68
C PHE A 70 -6.01 -0.48 1.52
N HIS A 71 -5.65 0.45 2.41
CA HIS A 71 -6.03 1.86 2.31
C HIS A 71 -5.63 2.47 0.96
N ASP A 72 -4.38 2.25 0.53
CA ASP A 72 -3.86 2.84 -0.70
C ASP A 72 -4.54 2.28 -1.95
N VAL A 73 -4.75 0.96 -2.00
CA VAL A 73 -5.48 0.32 -3.10
C VAL A 73 -6.90 0.89 -3.21
N ILE A 74 -7.62 1.06 -2.09
CA ILE A 74 -8.96 1.64 -2.09
C ILE A 74 -8.93 3.08 -2.61
N ILE A 75 -7.95 3.89 -2.19
CA ILE A 75 -7.85 5.28 -2.65
C ILE A 75 -7.52 5.37 -4.13
N ILE A 76 -6.62 4.52 -4.64
CA ILE A 76 -6.31 4.47 -6.07
C ILE A 76 -7.55 4.10 -6.89
N LEU A 77 -8.29 3.07 -6.47
CA LEU A 77 -9.56 2.68 -7.10
C LEU A 77 -10.59 3.82 -7.05
N GLY A 78 -10.72 4.48 -5.90
CA GLY A 78 -11.60 5.62 -5.72
C GLY A 78 -11.21 6.81 -6.62
N ALA A 79 -9.92 7.13 -6.71
CA ALA A 79 -9.41 8.18 -7.59
C ALA A 79 -9.71 7.87 -9.07
N TYR A 80 -9.52 6.63 -9.50
CA TYR A 80 -9.87 6.21 -10.86
C TYR A 80 -11.35 6.36 -11.14
N SER A 81 -12.20 5.91 -10.22
CA SER A 81 -13.65 6.04 -10.35
C SER A 81 -14.12 7.49 -10.42
N LEU A 82 -13.56 8.37 -9.57
CA LEU A 82 -13.96 9.78 -9.51
C LEU A 82 -13.46 10.59 -10.71
N LEU A 83 -12.25 10.30 -11.17
CA LEU A 83 -11.58 11.07 -12.23
C LEU A 83 -11.87 10.54 -13.64
N TYR A 84 -12.51 9.39 -13.76
CA TYR A 84 -12.82 8.74 -15.04
C TYR A 84 -13.47 9.67 -16.07
N SER A 85 -14.41 10.52 -15.65
CA SER A 85 -15.12 11.43 -16.54
C SER A 85 -14.42 12.79 -16.76
N ILE A 86 -13.37 13.08 -16.01
CA ILE A 86 -12.72 14.40 -15.98
C ILE A 86 -11.41 14.37 -16.77
N MET A 87 -10.70 13.25 -16.74
CA MET A 87 -9.37 13.15 -17.37
C MET A 87 -9.45 12.99 -18.89
N PRO A 88 -8.54 13.65 -19.62
CA PRO A 88 -8.53 13.62 -21.10
C PRO A 88 -7.90 12.35 -21.68
N PHE A 89 -7.55 11.36 -20.87
CA PHE A 89 -6.96 10.08 -21.28
C PHE A 89 -7.78 8.91 -20.71
N SER A 90 -7.58 7.71 -21.28
CA SER A 90 -8.30 6.51 -20.84
C SER A 90 -7.89 6.13 -19.41
N MET A 91 -8.89 6.00 -18.54
CA MET A 91 -8.77 5.51 -17.16
C MET A 91 -9.50 4.17 -16.99
N GLU A 92 -9.44 3.32 -18.01
CA GLU A 92 -10.02 1.99 -17.94
C GLU A 92 -9.24 1.10 -16.98
N MET A 93 -9.98 0.30 -16.21
CA MET A 93 -9.38 -0.67 -15.28
C MET A 93 -9.05 -1.96 -16.04
N ASP A 94 -8.09 -1.88 -16.94
CA ASP A 94 -7.59 -2.97 -17.77
C ASP A 94 -6.42 -3.74 -17.10
N GLN A 95 -5.78 -4.63 -17.84
CA GLN A 95 -4.60 -5.37 -17.35
C GLN A 95 -3.44 -4.45 -16.95
N SER A 96 -3.29 -3.31 -17.65
CA SER A 96 -2.24 -2.35 -17.35
C SER A 96 -2.48 -1.68 -15.99
N PHE A 97 -3.72 -1.35 -15.67
CA PHE A 97 -4.11 -0.83 -14.36
C PHE A 97 -3.84 -1.84 -13.23
N ILE A 98 -4.15 -3.12 -13.46
CA ILE A 98 -3.86 -4.18 -12.48
C ILE A 98 -2.35 -4.31 -12.26
N ALA A 99 -1.58 -4.30 -13.35
CA ALA A 99 -0.12 -4.31 -13.28
C ALA A 99 0.44 -3.09 -12.52
N ALA A 100 -0.16 -1.90 -12.71
CA ALA A 100 0.20 -0.70 -11.97
C ALA A 100 -0.03 -0.89 -10.45
N ILE A 101 -1.20 -1.39 -10.04
CA ILE A 101 -1.49 -1.64 -8.62
C ILE A 101 -0.50 -2.63 -8.03
N LEU A 102 -0.22 -3.76 -8.69
CA LEU A 102 0.70 -4.76 -8.19
C LEU A 102 2.14 -4.22 -8.08
N THR A 103 2.57 -3.44 -9.08
CA THR A 103 3.88 -2.77 -9.07
C THR A 103 3.97 -1.76 -7.93
N TYR A 104 2.93 -0.94 -7.75
CA TYR A 104 2.84 0.02 -6.66
C TYR A 104 2.89 -0.66 -5.28
N VAL A 105 2.12 -1.72 -5.09
CA VAL A 105 2.10 -2.49 -3.83
C VAL A 105 3.52 -2.97 -3.49
N GLY A 106 4.26 -3.51 -4.47
CA GLY A 106 5.66 -3.90 -4.27
C GLY A 106 6.57 -2.73 -3.90
N PHE A 107 6.37 -1.57 -4.52
CA PHE A 107 7.13 -0.36 -4.22
C PHE A 107 6.83 0.19 -2.81
N SER A 108 5.57 0.29 -2.43
CA SER A 108 5.13 0.81 -1.12
C SER A 108 5.63 -0.04 0.04
N VAL A 109 5.66 -1.37 -0.13
CA VAL A 109 6.20 -2.28 0.90
C VAL A 109 7.66 -1.99 1.20
N ASN A 110 8.46 -1.65 0.19
CA ASN A 110 9.88 -1.38 0.38
C ASN A 110 10.12 -0.22 1.37
N ASP A 111 9.38 0.88 1.24
CA ASP A 111 9.49 2.02 2.14
C ASP A 111 8.99 1.67 3.55
N THR A 112 7.89 0.95 3.66
CA THR A 112 7.35 0.49 4.94
C THR A 112 8.33 -0.42 5.68
N VAL A 113 8.97 -1.35 4.97
CA VAL A 113 9.97 -2.28 5.54
C VAL A 113 11.19 -1.52 6.06
N VAL A 114 11.67 -0.50 5.35
CA VAL A 114 12.82 0.34 5.78
C VAL A 114 12.52 1.05 7.10
N ILE A 115 11.34 1.65 7.23
CA ILE A 115 10.93 2.33 8.46
C ILE A 115 10.76 1.33 9.60
N PHE A 116 10.13 0.20 9.36
CA PHE A 116 9.94 -0.83 10.38
C PHE A 116 11.26 -1.48 10.83
N ASP A 117 12.21 -1.67 9.93
CA ASP A 117 13.56 -2.13 10.27
C ASP A 117 14.26 -1.13 11.20
N ARG A 118 14.16 0.17 10.92
CA ARG A 118 14.74 1.20 11.77
C ARG A 118 14.08 1.27 13.14
N ILE A 119 12.75 1.17 13.19
CA ILE A 119 12.02 1.09 14.47
C ILE A 119 12.49 -0.12 15.28
N ARG A 120 12.63 -1.29 14.65
CA ARG A 120 13.09 -2.51 15.31
C ARG A 120 14.53 -2.38 15.84
N GLU A 121 15.42 -1.80 15.03
CA GLU A 121 16.80 -1.53 15.42
C GLU A 121 16.84 -0.63 16.66
N ASN A 122 16.15 0.50 16.64
CA ASN A 122 16.10 1.45 17.74
C ASN A 122 15.43 0.87 19.00
N ILE A 123 14.46 -0.02 18.85
CA ILE A 123 13.90 -0.79 19.98
C ILE A 123 14.96 -1.67 20.65
N GLY A 124 15.85 -2.27 19.87
CA GLY A 124 16.96 -3.09 20.39
C GLY A 124 18.04 -2.26 21.05
N LEU A 125 18.41 -1.12 20.46
CA LEU A 125 19.46 -0.24 20.97
C LEU A 125 19.02 0.51 22.24
N TYR A 126 17.76 0.91 22.34
CA TYR A 126 17.23 1.75 23.43
C TYR A 126 16.07 1.10 24.18
N PRO A 127 16.26 -0.07 24.86
CA PRO A 127 15.18 -0.83 25.46
C PRO A 127 14.45 -0.10 26.59
N LYS A 128 15.09 0.92 27.21
CA LYS A 128 14.55 1.70 28.32
C LYS A 128 13.74 2.94 27.88
N ARG A 129 13.87 3.36 26.62
CA ARG A 129 13.15 4.53 26.09
C ARG A 129 11.67 4.21 25.85
N SER A 130 10.86 5.26 25.81
CA SER A 130 9.44 5.11 25.47
C SER A 130 9.29 4.62 24.02
N ARG A 131 8.25 3.85 23.72
CA ARG A 131 7.99 3.37 22.36
C ARG A 131 7.63 4.52 21.42
N GLU A 132 6.98 5.56 21.93
CA GLU A 132 6.66 6.78 21.20
C GLU A 132 7.92 7.51 20.74
N ASP A 133 8.86 7.74 21.64
CA ASP A 133 10.13 8.42 21.31
C ASP A 133 10.91 7.63 20.26
N ILE A 134 11.00 6.30 20.42
CA ILE A 134 11.69 5.42 19.48
C ILE A 134 11.05 5.51 18.10
N MET A 135 9.71 5.46 18.00
CA MET A 135 9.04 5.54 16.71
C MET A 135 9.20 6.89 16.05
N ASN A 136 9.07 7.98 16.80
CA ASN A 136 9.28 9.34 16.27
C ASN A 136 10.71 9.53 15.78
N GLU A 137 11.70 9.09 16.53
CA GLU A 137 13.11 9.17 16.14
C GLU A 137 13.37 8.34 14.87
N SER A 138 12.90 7.11 14.82
CA SER A 138 13.05 6.22 13.66
C SER A 138 12.40 6.80 12.40
N LEU A 139 11.21 7.41 12.53
CA LEU A 139 10.55 8.11 11.42
C LEU A 139 11.40 9.28 10.92
N ASN A 140 11.90 10.14 11.83
CA ASN A 140 12.72 11.29 11.45
C ASN A 140 14.03 10.87 10.77
N GLU A 141 14.68 9.81 11.24
CA GLU A 141 15.92 9.27 10.67
C GLU A 141 15.72 8.70 9.25
N THR A 142 14.54 8.13 8.97
CA THR A 142 14.24 7.52 7.67
C THR A 142 13.55 8.47 6.69
N LEU A 143 12.97 9.57 7.19
CA LEU A 143 12.15 10.50 6.40
C LEU A 143 12.89 11.05 5.17
N SER A 144 14.11 11.51 5.34
CA SER A 144 14.92 12.08 4.25
C SER A 144 15.18 11.05 3.14
N ARG A 145 15.45 9.80 3.51
CA ARG A 145 15.66 8.71 2.56
C ARG A 145 14.37 8.38 1.80
N THR A 146 13.27 8.18 2.51
CA THR A 146 11.98 7.86 1.91
C THR A 146 11.53 8.96 0.97
N PHE A 147 11.69 10.22 1.36
CA PHE A 147 11.35 11.35 0.51
C PHE A 147 12.23 11.44 -0.74
N SER A 148 13.55 11.24 -0.61
CA SER A 148 14.48 11.30 -1.73
C SER A 148 14.25 10.17 -2.74
N THR A 149 13.99 8.95 -2.28
CA THR A 149 13.69 7.81 -3.17
C THR A 149 12.39 8.02 -3.91
N SER A 150 11.33 8.40 -3.20
CA SER A 150 10.01 8.65 -3.80
C SER A 150 10.03 9.85 -4.74
N ALA A 151 10.72 10.94 -4.40
CA ALA A 151 10.86 12.10 -5.27
C ALA A 151 11.60 11.75 -6.57
N SER A 152 12.67 10.95 -6.50
CA SER A 152 13.39 10.51 -7.69
C SER A 152 12.50 9.69 -8.63
N VAL A 153 11.70 8.77 -8.09
CA VAL A 153 10.76 7.98 -8.86
C VAL A 153 9.64 8.86 -9.45
N LEU A 154 9.10 9.80 -8.67
CA LEU A 154 8.08 10.74 -9.12
C LEU A 154 8.54 11.59 -10.31
N VAL A 155 9.78 12.10 -10.28
CA VAL A 155 10.34 12.89 -11.40
C VAL A 155 10.34 12.07 -12.69
N VAL A 156 10.79 10.82 -12.63
CA VAL A 156 10.79 9.93 -13.80
C VAL A 156 9.36 9.63 -14.28
N MET A 157 8.45 9.33 -13.36
CA MET A 157 7.05 9.05 -13.69
C MET A 157 6.36 10.27 -14.29
N ILE A 158 6.60 11.49 -13.79
CA ILE A 158 6.08 12.74 -14.35
C ILE A 158 6.61 12.94 -15.78
N ALA A 159 7.89 12.69 -16.00
CA ALA A 159 8.46 12.78 -17.35
C ALA A 159 7.77 11.81 -18.31
N ILE A 160 7.56 10.55 -17.92
CA ILE A 160 6.86 9.57 -18.74
C ILE A 160 5.37 9.96 -18.92
N PHE A 161 4.73 10.50 -17.88
CA PHE A 161 3.33 10.94 -17.98
C PHE A 161 3.13 12.08 -18.98
N VAL A 162 4.06 13.03 -19.03
CA VAL A 162 3.99 14.21 -19.93
C VAL A 162 4.37 13.86 -21.35
N TRP A 163 5.47 13.13 -21.54
CA TRP A 163 6.03 12.83 -22.87
C TRP A 163 5.70 11.43 -23.38
N GLY A 164 5.16 10.56 -22.53
CA GLY A 164 4.75 9.22 -22.92
C GLY A 164 3.49 9.20 -23.77
N GLY A 165 3.27 8.10 -24.49
CA GLY A 165 2.10 7.89 -25.32
C GLY A 165 0.80 7.75 -24.50
N GLU A 166 -0.34 7.99 -25.15
CA GLU A 166 -1.67 7.89 -24.53
C GLU A 166 -1.94 6.50 -23.92
N THR A 167 -1.41 5.45 -24.53
CA THR A 167 -1.62 4.06 -24.12
C THR A 167 -1.12 3.77 -22.69
N ILE A 168 -0.03 4.44 -22.27
CA ILE A 168 0.57 4.20 -20.94
C ILE A 168 0.20 5.25 -19.90
N ARG A 169 -0.52 6.32 -20.30
CA ARG A 169 -0.87 7.41 -19.37
C ARG A 169 -1.68 6.95 -18.18
N GLY A 170 -2.70 6.11 -18.38
CA GLY A 170 -3.48 5.53 -17.29
C GLY A 170 -2.58 4.75 -16.33
N PHE A 171 -1.77 3.84 -16.84
CA PHE A 171 -0.81 3.07 -16.04
C PHE A 171 0.11 3.97 -15.18
N ILE A 172 0.74 4.97 -15.81
CA ILE A 172 1.64 5.88 -15.09
C ILE A 172 0.89 6.76 -14.08
N PHE A 173 -0.34 7.16 -14.41
CA PHE A 173 -1.17 7.92 -13.48
C PHE A 173 -1.50 7.14 -12.19
N ALA A 174 -1.81 5.84 -12.31
CA ALA A 174 -2.00 4.97 -11.15
C ALA A 174 -0.74 4.89 -10.28
N LEU A 175 0.42 4.74 -10.92
CA LEU A 175 1.70 4.70 -10.21
C LEU A 175 2.06 6.03 -9.56
N LEU A 176 1.77 7.17 -10.19
CA LEU A 176 1.97 8.51 -9.62
C LEU A 176 1.14 8.70 -8.35
N ILE A 177 -0.17 8.45 -8.43
CA ILE A 177 -1.05 8.54 -7.27
C ILE A 177 -0.57 7.57 -6.19
N GLY A 178 -0.29 6.32 -6.56
CA GLY A 178 0.19 5.30 -5.63
C GLY A 178 1.47 5.74 -4.92
N THR A 179 2.47 6.25 -5.62
CA THR A 179 3.74 6.69 -5.02
C THR A 179 3.55 7.82 -4.02
N ILE A 180 2.70 8.79 -4.32
CA ILE A 180 2.37 9.88 -3.38
C ILE A 180 1.65 9.34 -2.14
N LEU A 181 0.65 8.46 -2.37
CA LEU A 181 -0.10 7.83 -1.29
C LEU A 181 0.77 6.93 -0.42
N GLY A 182 1.72 6.19 -1.02
CA GLY A 182 2.60 5.27 -0.30
C GLY A 182 3.48 5.97 0.72
N VAL A 183 4.04 7.13 0.40
CA VAL A 183 4.79 7.95 1.37
C VAL A 183 3.87 8.39 2.51
N TYR A 184 2.69 8.89 2.17
CA TYR A 184 1.71 9.31 3.16
C TYR A 184 1.25 8.15 4.04
N SER A 185 0.82 7.05 3.45
CA SER A 185 0.22 5.92 4.18
C SER A 185 1.24 5.18 5.05
N THR A 186 2.50 5.09 4.63
CA THR A 186 3.54 4.50 5.47
C THR A 186 3.74 5.31 6.75
N LEU A 187 3.80 6.63 6.66
CA LEU A 187 4.02 7.52 7.81
C LEU A 187 2.78 7.63 8.70
N PHE A 188 1.60 7.79 8.11
CA PHE A 188 0.38 8.16 8.84
C PHE A 188 -0.63 7.02 9.03
N VAL A 189 -0.44 5.88 8.37
CA VAL A 189 -1.30 4.71 8.52
C VAL A 189 -0.54 3.52 9.07
N ALA A 190 0.53 3.07 8.40
CA ALA A 190 1.25 1.85 8.79
C ALA A 190 1.90 1.99 10.17
N VAL A 191 2.67 3.06 10.39
CA VAL A 191 3.41 3.25 11.65
C VAL A 191 2.48 3.50 12.83
N PRO A 192 1.47 4.40 12.78
CA PRO A 192 0.54 4.58 13.90
C PRO A 192 -0.25 3.32 14.26
N ILE A 193 -0.72 2.55 13.27
CA ILE A 193 -1.43 1.29 13.55
C ILE A 193 -0.49 0.28 14.23
N ALA A 194 0.74 0.12 13.72
CA ALA A 194 1.72 -0.75 14.35
C ALA A 194 2.03 -0.30 15.80
N HIS A 195 2.19 1.00 16.03
CA HIS A 195 2.42 1.59 17.36
C HIS A 195 1.29 1.25 18.34
N ASP A 196 0.04 1.50 17.94
CA ASP A 196 -1.12 1.24 18.80
C ASP A 196 -1.22 -0.24 19.21
N ILE A 197 -0.93 -1.15 18.28
CA ILE A 197 -0.94 -2.59 18.58
C ILE A 197 0.18 -2.95 19.55
N VAL A 198 1.39 -2.42 19.36
CA VAL A 198 2.53 -2.64 20.24
C VAL A 198 2.23 -2.12 21.65
N LEU A 199 1.66 -0.92 21.78
CA LEU A 199 1.28 -0.35 23.08
C LEU A 199 0.21 -1.18 23.79
N LYS A 200 -0.85 -1.58 23.09
CA LYS A 200 -1.90 -2.44 23.64
C LYS A 200 -1.34 -3.78 24.13
N LYS A 201 -0.41 -4.38 23.38
CA LYS A 201 0.26 -5.62 23.74
C LYS A 201 1.11 -5.45 25.01
N LYS A 202 1.87 -4.34 25.12
CA LYS A 202 2.67 -4.02 26.30
C LYS A 202 1.78 -3.84 27.53
N LYS A 203 0.74 -3.02 27.45
CA LYS A 203 -0.21 -2.77 28.53
C LYS A 203 -0.91 -4.05 29.00
N LYS A 204 -1.31 -4.92 28.07
CA LYS A 204 -1.91 -6.23 28.42
C LYS A 204 -0.93 -7.12 29.17
N LYS A 205 0.36 -7.12 28.80
CA LYS A 205 1.40 -7.90 29.47
C LYS A 205 1.67 -7.38 30.89
N GLU A 206 1.74 -6.06 31.07
CA GLU A 206 1.91 -5.41 32.37
C GLU A 206 0.73 -5.70 33.31
N LEU A 207 -0.50 -5.64 32.81
CA LEU A 207 -1.70 -5.98 33.57
C LEU A 207 -1.74 -7.47 33.96
N ALA A 208 -1.29 -8.36 33.10
CA ALA A 208 -1.21 -9.80 33.39
C ALA A 208 -0.18 -10.09 34.50
N SER A 209 1.02 -9.49 34.38
CA SER A 209 2.08 -9.65 35.38
C SER A 209 1.68 -9.07 36.74
N ALA A 210 1.01 -7.92 36.77
CA ALA A 210 0.50 -7.32 37.99
C ALA A 210 -0.57 -8.20 38.70
N LYS A 211 -1.47 -8.81 37.89
CA LYS A 211 -2.45 -9.77 38.44
C LYS A 211 -1.80 -11.02 39.02
N THR A 212 -0.79 -11.59 38.36
CA THR A 212 -0.04 -12.73 38.83
C THR A 212 0.67 -12.42 40.19
N ALA A 213 1.39 -11.28 40.23
CA ALA A 213 2.05 -10.83 41.45
C ALA A 213 1.08 -10.55 42.59
N ALA A 214 -0.11 -10.01 42.32
CA ALA A 214 -1.14 -9.82 43.36
C ALA A 214 -1.72 -11.15 43.88
N THR A 215 -1.85 -12.14 42.99
CA THR A 215 -2.32 -13.49 43.36
C THR A 215 -1.27 -14.23 44.21
N GLU A 216 0.02 -14.16 43.85
CA GLU A 216 1.11 -14.73 44.63
C GLU A 216 1.19 -14.12 46.05
N LYS A 217 1.09 -12.78 46.15
CA LYS A 217 1.04 -12.11 47.45
C LYS A 217 -0.13 -12.59 48.33
N LYS A 218 -1.31 -12.79 47.72
CA LYS A 218 -2.47 -13.34 48.44
C LYS A 218 -2.20 -14.77 48.93
N ILE A 219 -1.65 -15.63 48.11
CA ILE A 219 -1.34 -17.00 48.45
C ILE A 219 -0.33 -17.06 49.63
N ILE A 220 0.76 -16.27 49.54
CA ILE A 220 1.77 -16.17 50.60
C ILE A 220 1.12 -15.68 51.89
N PHE A 221 0.29 -14.68 51.87
CA PHE A 221 -0.43 -14.16 53.02
C PHE A 221 -1.34 -15.22 53.68
N TYR A 222 -2.12 -15.96 52.86
CA TYR A 222 -2.98 -17.04 53.36
C TYR A 222 -2.18 -18.21 53.92
N THR A 223 -1.04 -18.56 53.35
CA THR A 223 -0.16 -19.63 53.86
C THR A 223 0.47 -19.25 55.20
N PHE A 224 0.86 -18.00 55.35
CA PHE A 224 1.44 -17.48 56.59
C PHE A 224 0.40 -17.36 57.73
N TYR A 225 -0.87 -17.06 57.40
CA TYR A 225 -1.93 -16.94 58.39
C TYR A 225 -2.49 -18.29 58.90
N LYS A 226 -2.24 -19.37 58.15
CA LYS A 226 -2.72 -20.73 58.45
C LYS A 226 -1.68 -21.61 59.17
N ALA A 227 -0.42 -21.18 59.25
CA ALA A 227 0.68 -21.80 60.01
C ALA A 227 0.77 -21.20 61.41
#